data_1a0ced3a697ba1687a8e7b0c85edeb8c
#
_entry.id   1a0ced3a697ba1687a8e7b0c85edeb8c
#
_cell.length_a   1.000
_cell.length_b   1.000
_cell.length_c   1.000
_cell.angle_alpha   90.00
_cell.angle_beta   90.00
_cell.angle_gamma   90.00
#
_symmetry.space_group_name_H-M   'P 1'
#
loop_
_entity.id
_entity.type
_entity.pdbx_description
1 polymer ?
#
loop_
_entity_poly.entity_id
_entity_poly.type
_entity_poly.pdbx_seq_one_letter_code
_entity_poly.pdbx_strand_id
1 'polypeptide(L)'
;MPSIRAEEGPVAVTGASGYVGAHVVAVLLRRGYQVRACVTDVNNPDKTEHLLSMNEQGLKGSVELFSANLLEQGSYDDVFSGATAVLHVGTPMGYGNVNNPQEVYDGAIQGTNNVLDSITKAGTVKRLIYTSSFAAIG
;
A
#
# COMPACT_ATOMS: atom_id res chain seq x y z
N MET A 1 -1.83 -22.79 -2.15
CA MET A 1 -1.37 -21.51 -2.67
C MET A 1 0.11 -21.32 -2.36
N PRO A 2 0.92 -21.08 -3.39
CA PRO A 2 2.34 -20.82 -3.13
C PRO A 2 2.50 -19.50 -2.37
N SER A 3 3.41 -19.51 -1.40
CA SER A 3 3.80 -18.29 -0.70
C SER A 3 4.64 -17.41 -1.61
N ILE A 4 4.50 -16.11 -1.46
CA ILE A 4 5.39 -15.17 -2.14
C ILE A 4 6.66 -15.04 -1.31
N ARG A 5 7.79 -15.37 -1.90
CA ARG A 5 9.08 -15.29 -1.22
C ARG A 5 9.80 -13.98 -1.55
N ALA A 6 10.66 -13.54 -0.65
CA ALA A 6 11.36 -12.27 -0.80
C ALA A 6 12.18 -12.19 -2.11
N GLU A 7 12.77 -13.27 -2.53
CA GLU A 7 13.60 -13.32 -3.74
C GLU A 7 12.80 -13.27 -5.05
N GLU A 8 11.47 -13.42 -4.99
CA GLU A 8 10.64 -13.40 -6.19
C GLU A 8 10.43 -12.01 -6.75
N GLY A 9 10.63 -10.97 -5.95
CA GLY A 9 10.52 -9.60 -6.39
C GLY A 9 9.91 -8.69 -5.32
N PRO A 10 9.77 -7.40 -5.64
CA PRO A 10 9.24 -6.43 -4.67
C PRO A 10 7.77 -6.65 -4.37
N VAL A 11 7.36 -6.19 -3.19
CA VAL A 11 5.96 -6.14 -2.78
C VAL A 11 5.57 -4.70 -2.53
N ALA A 12 4.33 -4.34 -2.86
CA ALA A 12 3.83 -2.99 -2.67
C ALA A 12 2.90 -2.94 -1.46
N VAL A 13 2.99 -1.87 -0.68
CA VAL A 13 2.12 -1.63 0.47
C VAL A 13 1.45 -0.28 0.29
N THR A 14 0.12 -0.26 0.23
CA THR A 14 -0.62 1.00 0.18
C THR A 14 -0.88 1.48 1.61
N GLY A 15 -1.06 2.78 1.79
CA GLY A 15 -1.28 3.34 3.11
C GLY A 15 -0.11 3.14 4.07
N ALA A 16 1.09 3.10 3.52
CA ALA A 16 2.29 2.74 4.27
C ALA A 16 2.66 3.73 5.38
N SER A 17 2.25 4.99 5.24
CA SER A 17 2.56 6.03 6.23
C SER A 17 1.67 5.95 7.48
N GLY A 18 0.56 5.21 7.42
CA GLY A 18 -0.33 5.04 8.56
C GLY A 18 0.23 4.09 9.61
N TYR A 19 -0.48 3.99 10.73
CA TYR A 19 -0.04 3.15 11.85
C TYR A 19 0.11 1.68 11.45
N VAL A 20 -0.95 1.10 10.89
CA VAL A 20 -0.92 -0.31 10.47
C VAL A 20 0.05 -0.50 9.31
N GLY A 21 -0.01 0.38 8.32
CA GLY A 21 0.86 0.29 7.14
C GLY A 21 2.34 0.31 7.47
N ALA A 22 2.75 1.19 8.37
CA ALA A 22 4.15 1.27 8.80
C ALA A 22 4.61 0.00 9.50
N HIS A 23 3.76 -0.59 10.34
CA HIS A 23 4.08 -1.88 10.99
C HIS A 23 4.17 -3.02 9.98
N VAL A 24 3.32 -3.04 8.97
CA VAL A 24 3.38 -4.01 7.89
C VAL A 24 4.70 -3.90 7.15
N VAL A 25 5.11 -2.67 6.81
CA VAL A 25 6.41 -2.44 6.15
C VAL A 25 7.55 -2.97 7.02
N ALA A 26 7.55 -2.66 8.31
CA ALA A 26 8.62 -3.10 9.22
C ALA A 26 8.73 -4.64 9.26
N VAL A 27 7.61 -5.33 9.33
CA VAL A 27 7.61 -6.81 9.34
C VAL A 27 8.17 -7.37 8.03
N LEU A 28 7.77 -6.78 6.90
CA LEU A 28 8.26 -7.23 5.59
C LEU A 28 9.77 -7.04 5.46
N LEU A 29 10.29 -5.91 5.94
CA LEU A 29 11.73 -5.64 5.88
C LEU A 29 12.51 -6.63 6.74
N ARG A 30 12.00 -6.97 7.91
CA ARG A 30 12.64 -7.98 8.78
C ARG A 30 12.72 -9.34 8.09
N ARG A 31 11.75 -9.64 7.23
CA ARG A 31 11.70 -10.90 6.48
C ARG A 31 12.44 -10.85 5.16
N GLY A 32 13.09 -9.75 4.85
CA GLY A 32 13.95 -9.63 3.67
C GLY A 32 13.29 -9.13 2.40
N TYR A 33 12.04 -8.68 2.47
CA TYR A 33 11.34 -8.19 1.27
C TYR A 33 11.82 -6.82 0.85
N GLN A 34 11.86 -6.60 -0.46
CA GLN A 34 11.96 -5.28 -1.04
C GLN A 34 10.55 -4.68 -1.05
N VAL A 35 10.35 -3.58 -0.34
CA VAL A 35 9.02 -2.99 -0.18
C VAL A 35 8.92 -1.70 -0.96
N ARG A 36 7.87 -1.57 -1.75
CA ARG A 36 7.47 -0.33 -2.39
C ARG A 36 6.33 0.26 -1.57
N ALA A 37 6.65 1.29 -0.81
CA ALA A 37 5.70 1.91 0.11
C ALA A 37 4.98 3.07 -0.57
N CYS A 38 3.65 2.98 -0.66
CA CYS A 38 2.84 4.03 -1.25
C CYS A 38 2.42 5.02 -0.18
N VAL A 39 2.79 6.28 -0.39
CA VAL A 39 2.39 7.40 0.46
C VAL A 39 1.75 8.48 -0.39
N THR A 40 0.95 9.34 0.22
CA THR A 40 0.26 10.39 -0.55
C THR A 40 1.23 11.49 -1.01
N ASP A 41 2.28 11.76 -0.26
CA ASP A 41 3.26 12.78 -0.61
C ASP A 41 4.64 12.37 -0.12
N VAL A 42 5.51 11.99 -1.06
CA VAL A 42 6.88 11.57 -0.74
C VAL A 42 7.75 12.72 -0.20
N ASN A 43 7.31 13.96 -0.38
CA ASN A 43 8.04 15.13 0.09
C ASN A 43 7.63 15.58 1.49
N ASN A 44 6.63 14.92 2.10
CA ASN A 44 6.17 15.25 3.44
C ASN A 44 6.91 14.39 4.47
N PRO A 45 7.85 14.97 5.26
CA PRO A 45 8.65 14.19 6.20
C PRO A 45 7.81 13.53 7.31
N ASP A 46 6.67 14.10 7.67
CA ASP A 46 5.77 13.49 8.66
C ASP A 46 5.25 12.13 8.20
N LYS A 47 5.19 11.91 6.90
CA LYS A 47 4.70 10.64 6.32
C LYS A 47 5.82 9.71 5.88
N THR A 48 7.02 10.21 5.70
CA THR A 48 8.09 9.46 5.04
C THR A 48 9.27 9.16 5.93
N GLU A 49 9.59 10.04 6.87
CA GLU A 49 10.82 9.94 7.66
C GLU A 49 10.90 8.64 8.46
N HIS A 50 9.81 8.24 9.09
CA HIS A 50 9.78 7.00 9.86
C HIS A 50 9.94 5.75 9.00
N LEU A 51 9.48 5.80 7.74
CA LEU A 51 9.66 4.70 6.80
C LEU A 51 11.10 4.62 6.30
N LEU A 52 11.65 5.76 5.88
CA LEU A 52 13.04 5.80 5.39
C LEU A 52 14.04 5.42 6.46
N SER A 53 13.79 5.78 7.71
CA SER A 53 14.67 5.43 8.81
C SER A 53 14.82 3.92 8.99
N MET A 54 13.85 3.14 8.53
CA MET A 54 13.92 1.69 8.61
C MET A 54 15.08 1.12 7.78
N ASN A 55 15.48 1.80 6.70
CA ASN A 55 16.63 1.37 5.89
C ASN A 55 17.95 1.46 6.65
N GLU A 56 18.00 2.26 7.72
CA GLU A 56 19.20 2.46 8.52
C GLU A 56 19.32 1.48 9.68
N GLN A 57 18.32 0.61 9.86
CA GLN A 57 18.28 -0.33 11.00
C GLN A 57 18.98 -1.66 10.72
N GLY A 58 19.59 -1.82 9.56
CA GLY A 58 20.30 -3.06 9.23
C GLY A 58 19.38 -4.24 8.98
N LEU A 59 18.13 -4.00 8.59
CA LEU A 59 17.18 -5.05 8.28
C LEU A 59 17.53 -5.72 6.96
N LYS A 60 17.06 -6.95 6.75
CA LYS A 60 17.37 -7.71 5.54
C LYS A 60 16.79 -7.10 4.27
N GLY A 61 15.60 -6.52 4.37
CA GLY A 61 14.93 -5.89 3.25
C GLY A 61 15.17 -4.38 3.24
N SER A 62 14.59 -3.73 2.25
CA SER A 62 14.66 -2.28 2.12
C SER A 62 13.33 -1.70 1.65
N VAL A 63 13.11 -0.43 1.92
CA VAL A 63 11.88 0.26 1.53
C VAL A 63 12.21 1.41 0.58
N GLU A 64 11.41 1.52 -0.49
CA GLU A 64 11.45 2.62 -1.44
C GLU A 64 10.07 3.28 -1.43
N LEU A 65 10.03 4.60 -1.49
CA LEU A 65 8.78 5.37 -1.41
C LEU A 65 8.26 5.72 -2.80
N PHE A 66 6.93 5.64 -2.93
CA PHE A 66 6.23 6.05 -4.14
C PHE A 66 5.05 6.92 -3.76
N SER A 67 4.86 8.02 -4.47
CA SER A 67 3.64 8.82 -4.32
C SER A 67 2.50 8.17 -5.04
N ALA A 68 1.38 7.99 -4.37
CA ALA A 68 0.18 7.45 -4.97
C ALA A 68 -1.05 7.96 -4.22
N ASN A 69 -2.10 8.24 -4.98
CA ASN A 69 -3.38 8.70 -4.44
C ASN A 69 -4.46 7.67 -4.76
N LEU A 70 -5.09 7.16 -3.71
CA LEU A 70 -6.10 6.11 -3.81
C LEU A 70 -7.27 6.50 -4.73
N LEU A 71 -7.62 7.77 -4.77
CA LEU A 71 -8.74 8.27 -5.57
C LEU A 71 -8.36 8.64 -7.00
N GLU A 72 -7.09 8.53 -7.36
CA GLU A 72 -6.60 8.89 -8.69
C GLU A 72 -6.37 7.63 -9.52
N GLN A 73 -7.07 7.53 -10.63
CA GLN A 73 -6.95 6.38 -11.54
C GLN A 73 -5.53 6.33 -12.13
N GLY A 74 -4.94 5.14 -12.12
CA GLY A 74 -3.60 4.93 -12.67
C GLY A 74 -2.47 5.33 -11.73
N SER A 75 -2.78 5.86 -10.55
CA SER A 75 -1.77 6.33 -9.59
C SER A 75 -0.85 5.22 -9.11
N TYR A 76 -1.32 3.97 -9.10
CA TYR A 76 -0.56 2.82 -8.64
C TYR A 76 0.14 2.05 -9.76
N ASP A 77 -0.04 2.46 -11.03
CA ASP A 77 0.48 1.69 -12.16
C ASP A 77 1.99 1.47 -12.06
N ASP A 78 2.74 2.52 -11.78
CA ASP A 78 4.20 2.45 -11.70
C ASP A 78 4.66 1.60 -10.50
N VAL A 79 4.04 1.79 -9.34
CA VAL A 79 4.47 1.11 -8.13
C VAL A 79 4.16 -0.38 -8.18
N PHE A 80 3.08 -0.77 -8.86
CA PHE A 80 2.71 -2.18 -8.97
C PHE A 80 3.42 -2.91 -10.13
N SER A 81 3.99 -2.15 -11.06
CA SER A 81 4.71 -2.75 -12.19
C SER A 81 5.90 -3.58 -11.70
N GLY A 82 5.88 -4.88 -11.97
CA GLY A 82 6.91 -5.80 -11.49
C GLY A 82 6.74 -6.26 -10.05
N ALA A 83 5.76 -5.76 -9.32
CA ALA A 83 5.49 -6.22 -7.97
C ALA A 83 4.88 -7.63 -8.00
N THR A 84 5.23 -8.45 -7.02
CA THR A 84 4.73 -9.84 -6.92
C THR A 84 3.50 -9.95 -6.04
N ALA A 85 3.35 -9.01 -5.10
CA ALA A 85 2.20 -8.97 -4.22
C ALA A 85 1.88 -7.53 -3.86
N VAL A 86 0.61 -7.29 -3.54
CA VAL A 86 0.13 -5.99 -3.06
C VAL A 86 -0.57 -6.22 -1.73
N LEU A 87 -0.15 -5.45 -0.72
CA LEU A 87 -0.83 -5.40 0.57
C LEU A 87 -1.57 -4.07 0.62
N HIS A 88 -2.88 -4.14 0.44
CA HIS A 88 -3.72 -2.95 0.39
C HIS A 88 -4.23 -2.63 1.80
N VAL A 89 -3.51 -1.74 2.48
CA VAL A 89 -3.81 -1.30 3.85
C VAL A 89 -4.52 0.05 3.84
N GLY A 90 -4.22 0.88 2.83
CA GLY A 90 -4.78 2.21 2.74
C GLY A 90 -6.28 2.22 2.50
N THR A 91 -6.98 3.10 3.19
CA THR A 91 -8.39 3.38 2.94
C THR A 91 -8.56 4.90 2.87
N PRO A 92 -9.57 5.40 2.16
CA PRO A 92 -9.82 6.84 2.10
C PRO A 92 -10.50 7.41 3.35
N MET A 93 -10.27 6.79 4.50
CA MET A 93 -10.84 7.26 5.76
C MET A 93 -10.31 8.65 6.10
N GLY A 94 -11.22 9.55 6.41
CA GLY A 94 -10.88 10.94 6.71
C GLY A 94 -10.79 11.83 5.50
N TYR A 95 -10.98 11.29 4.32
CA TYR A 95 -11.05 12.10 3.10
C TYR A 95 -12.50 12.46 2.82
N GLY A 96 -12.72 13.72 2.53
CA GLY A 96 -14.03 14.22 2.19
C GLY A 96 -14.87 14.58 3.41
N ASN A 97 -16.11 14.90 3.14
CA ASN A 97 -17.05 15.39 4.14
C ASN A 97 -17.67 14.20 4.88
N VAL A 98 -17.27 14.01 6.14
CA VAL A 98 -17.81 12.95 6.99
C VAL A 98 -19.33 13.07 7.20
N ASN A 99 -19.92 14.21 6.87
CA ASN A 99 -21.37 14.40 6.93
C ASN A 99 -22.10 13.82 5.72
N ASN A 100 -21.37 13.33 4.72
CA ASN A 100 -21.96 12.70 3.53
C ASN A 100 -21.49 11.26 3.41
N PRO A 101 -22.26 10.29 3.96
CA PRO A 101 -21.89 8.87 3.87
C PRO A 101 -21.72 8.35 2.44
N GLN A 102 -22.48 8.94 1.49
CA GLN A 102 -22.39 8.49 0.09
C GLN A 102 -21.04 8.82 -0.53
N GLU A 103 -20.45 9.97 -0.21
CA GLU A 103 -19.10 10.32 -0.69
C GLU A 103 -18.05 9.37 -0.14
N VAL A 104 -18.16 9.00 1.13
CA VAL A 104 -17.25 8.06 1.77
C VAL A 104 -17.35 6.68 1.09
N TYR A 105 -18.57 6.23 0.85
CA TYR A 105 -18.83 4.95 0.19
C TYR A 105 -18.29 4.94 -1.24
N ASP A 106 -18.58 5.98 -2.02
CA ASP A 106 -18.11 6.10 -3.40
C ASP A 106 -16.60 6.15 -3.47
N GLY A 107 -15.96 6.88 -2.55
CA GLY A 107 -14.51 6.96 -2.47
C GLY A 107 -13.87 5.61 -2.16
N ALA A 108 -14.47 4.82 -1.28
CA ALA A 108 -13.97 3.50 -0.94
C ALA A 108 -14.04 2.56 -2.14
N ILE A 109 -15.15 2.60 -2.88
CA ILE A 109 -15.34 1.79 -4.10
C ILE A 109 -14.34 2.22 -5.17
N GLN A 110 -14.22 3.51 -5.41
CA GLN A 110 -13.31 4.04 -6.42
C GLN A 110 -11.87 3.68 -6.09
N GLY A 111 -11.47 3.84 -4.83
CA GLY A 111 -10.11 3.51 -4.39
C GLY A 111 -9.79 2.03 -4.59
N THR A 112 -10.70 1.15 -4.21
CA THR A 112 -10.52 -0.29 -4.41
C THR A 112 -10.42 -0.63 -5.88
N ASN A 113 -11.29 -0.05 -6.71
CA ASN A 113 -11.25 -0.28 -8.15
C ASN A 113 -9.94 0.22 -8.76
N ASN A 114 -9.43 1.36 -8.33
CA ASN A 114 -8.16 1.89 -8.83
C ASN A 114 -7.00 0.94 -8.51
N VAL A 115 -6.98 0.36 -7.31
CA VAL A 115 -5.98 -0.63 -6.93
C VAL A 115 -6.10 -1.89 -7.79
N LEU A 116 -7.32 -2.41 -7.95
CA LEU A 116 -7.55 -3.61 -8.76
C LEU A 116 -7.19 -3.41 -10.22
N ASP A 117 -7.51 -2.25 -10.78
CA ASP A 117 -7.17 -1.92 -12.16
C ASP A 117 -5.65 -1.88 -12.37
N SER A 118 -4.93 -1.28 -11.45
CA SER A 118 -3.47 -1.22 -11.53
C SER A 118 -2.83 -2.59 -11.35
N ILE A 119 -3.40 -3.45 -10.51
CA ILE A 119 -2.95 -4.84 -10.36
C ILE A 119 -3.11 -5.60 -11.68
N THR A 120 -4.29 -5.48 -12.30
CA THR A 120 -4.58 -6.13 -13.57
C THR A 120 -3.63 -5.66 -14.67
N LYS A 121 -3.41 -4.36 -14.72
CA LYS A 121 -2.53 -3.74 -15.71
C LYS A 121 -1.08 -4.18 -15.53
N ALA A 122 -0.62 -4.32 -14.28
CA ALA A 122 0.75 -4.75 -13.99
C ALA A 122 1.03 -6.17 -14.49
N GLY A 123 0.05 -7.06 -14.35
CA GLY A 123 0.17 -8.44 -14.84
C GLY A 123 1.15 -9.32 -14.08
N THR A 124 1.85 -8.80 -13.09
CA THR A 124 2.88 -9.51 -12.32
C THR A 124 2.45 -9.88 -10.92
N VAL A 125 1.39 -9.24 -10.41
CA VAL A 125 0.93 -9.43 -9.03
C VAL A 125 0.23 -10.78 -8.90
N LYS A 126 0.78 -11.64 -8.06
CA LYS A 126 0.25 -13.00 -7.85
C LYS A 126 -0.69 -13.07 -6.65
N ARG A 127 -0.63 -12.11 -5.76
CA ARG A 127 -1.43 -12.11 -4.54
C ARG A 127 -1.78 -10.69 -4.13
N LEU A 128 -3.04 -10.51 -3.80
CA LEU A 128 -3.53 -9.29 -3.16
C LEU A 128 -3.97 -9.64 -1.74
N ILE A 129 -3.42 -8.93 -0.76
CA ILE A 129 -3.87 -9.02 0.62
C ILE A 129 -4.63 -7.73 0.92
N TYR A 130 -5.90 -7.86 1.21
CA TYR A 130 -6.79 -6.73 1.46
C TYR A 130 -7.10 -6.65 2.95
N THR A 131 -6.76 -5.53 3.57
CA THR A 131 -7.07 -5.31 4.98
C THR A 131 -8.53 -4.92 5.11
N SER A 132 -9.33 -5.82 5.62
CA SER A 132 -10.72 -5.57 5.92
C SER A 132 -10.86 -5.03 7.34
N SER A 133 -12.08 -4.77 7.76
CA SER A 133 -12.36 -4.28 9.10
C SER A 133 -13.41 -5.16 9.76
N PHE A 134 -13.27 -5.33 11.06
CA PHE A 134 -14.32 -5.90 11.90
C PHE A 134 -15.66 -5.20 11.65
N ALA A 135 -15.63 -3.89 11.41
CA ALA A 135 -16.83 -3.11 11.13
C ALA A 135 -17.53 -3.51 9.82
N ALA A 136 -16.83 -4.16 8.90
CA ALA A 136 -17.41 -4.57 7.62
C ALA A 136 -18.38 -5.74 7.74
N ILE A 137 -18.30 -6.52 8.80
CA ILE A 137 -19.15 -7.70 9.00
C ILE A 137 -20.24 -7.47 10.05
N GLY A 138 -20.26 -6.32 10.69
CA GLY A 138 -21.27 -5.94 11.69
C GLY A 138 -22.33 -5.02 11.17
#